data_88df15af8d2149bfde8b596d36fed813
#
_entry.id   88df15af8d2149bfde8b596d36fed813
#
_cell.length_a   1.000
_cell.length_b   1.000
_cell.length_c   1.000
_cell.angle_alpha   90.00
_cell.angle_beta   90.00
_cell.angle_gamma   90.00
#
_symmetry.space_group_name_H-M   'P 1'
#
loop_
_entity.id
_entity.type
_entity.pdbx_description
1 polymer ?
#
loop_
_entity_poly.entity_id
_entity_poly.type
_entity_poly.pdbx_seq_one_letter_code
_entity_poly.pdbx_strand_id
1 'polypeptide(L)'
;MLMELGFDWISSLYPPHPNTEPLQEPSSTILDGIVAAQKNAQPFVYPDGLIEIPMSPISDIGAFRTGRWPLESFLRAIRQSVEWAIENHAVFDFLAHPSCLYVVDPEFKSIELICELVRKAGDHAAIVDLGTIAKRARR
;
A
#
# COMPACT_ATOMS: atom_id res chain seq x y z
N MET A 1 -12.15 17.97 15.34
CA MET A 1 -11.23 17.55 16.44
C MET A 1 -9.78 17.40 15.98
N LEU A 2 -9.40 16.56 14.99
CA LEU A 2 -7.98 16.47 14.55
C LEU A 2 -7.50 17.78 13.90
N MET A 3 -8.29 18.40 13.05
CA MET A 3 -7.99 19.69 12.44
C MET A 3 -7.77 20.80 13.51
N GLU A 4 -8.56 20.81 14.57
CA GLU A 4 -8.41 21.76 15.70
C GLU A 4 -7.09 21.57 16.45
N LEU A 5 -6.52 20.37 16.40
CA LEU A 5 -5.21 20.04 16.96
C LEU A 5 -4.06 20.29 15.98
N GLY A 6 -4.36 20.84 14.79
CA GLY A 6 -3.35 21.18 13.79
C GLY A 6 -2.93 20.03 12.86
N PHE A 7 -3.68 18.91 12.85
CA PHE A 7 -3.43 17.84 11.90
C PHE A 7 -4.08 18.16 10.54
N ASP A 8 -3.32 18.10 9.50
CA ASP A 8 -3.78 18.36 8.13
C ASP A 8 -4.18 17.10 7.37
N TRP A 9 -3.62 15.97 7.76
CA TRP A 9 -3.86 14.67 7.13
C TRP A 9 -3.73 13.54 8.13
N ILE A 10 -4.25 12.38 7.74
CA ILE A 10 -4.20 11.12 8.48
C ILE A 10 -4.06 9.96 7.49
N SER A 11 -3.43 8.87 7.90
CA SER A 11 -3.46 7.58 7.22
C SER A 11 -4.04 6.55 8.20
N SER A 12 -5.32 6.25 8.05
CA SER A 12 -6.08 5.45 9.03
C SER A 12 -6.98 4.39 8.41
N LEU A 13 -7.33 4.53 7.13
CA LEU A 13 -8.18 3.59 6.44
C LEU A 13 -7.38 2.48 5.79
N TYR A 14 -7.94 1.29 5.88
CA TYR A 14 -7.43 0.09 5.23
C TYR A 14 -8.54 -0.47 4.33
N PRO A 15 -8.40 -0.39 3.00
CA PRO A 15 -9.45 -0.84 2.10
C PRO A 15 -9.73 -2.33 2.25
N PRO A 16 -11.00 -2.75 2.28
CA PRO A 16 -11.33 -4.16 2.30
C PRO A 16 -10.84 -4.85 1.02
N HIS A 17 -10.28 -6.01 1.18
CA HIS A 17 -9.79 -6.86 0.08
C HIS A 17 -10.08 -8.33 0.37
N PRO A 18 -10.11 -9.20 -0.65
CA PRO A 18 -10.25 -10.63 -0.42
C PRO A 18 -9.02 -11.18 0.32
N ASN A 19 -9.27 -12.14 1.19
CA ASN A 19 -8.24 -12.84 1.95
C ASN A 19 -8.20 -14.31 1.55
N THR A 20 -7.07 -14.94 1.83
CA THR A 20 -6.93 -16.40 1.75
C THR A 20 -6.94 -17.00 3.15
N GLU A 21 -7.30 -18.28 3.24
CA GLU A 21 -7.14 -19.03 4.48
C GLU A 21 -5.65 -19.09 4.88
N PRO A 22 -5.34 -19.09 6.17
CA PRO A 22 -3.96 -19.20 6.64
C PRO A 22 -3.22 -20.40 6.06
N LEU A 23 -1.97 -20.23 5.68
CA LEU A 23 -1.10 -21.25 5.07
C LEU A 23 -1.47 -21.65 3.64
N GLN A 24 -2.42 -20.97 3.01
CA GLN A 24 -2.69 -21.15 1.60
C GLN A 24 -2.00 -20.06 0.79
N GLU A 25 -1.46 -20.44 -0.36
CA GLU A 25 -1.01 -19.44 -1.33
C GLU A 25 -2.21 -18.69 -1.92
N PRO A 26 -2.14 -17.36 -2.06
CA PRO A 26 -3.21 -16.61 -2.69
C PRO A 26 -3.36 -17.00 -4.15
N SER A 27 -4.58 -17.33 -4.56
CA SER A 27 -4.91 -17.57 -5.96
C SER A 27 -4.78 -16.27 -6.78
N SER A 28 -4.76 -16.38 -8.10
CA SER A 28 -4.82 -15.21 -8.99
C SER A 28 -6.04 -14.34 -8.71
N THR A 29 -7.21 -14.94 -8.44
CA THR A 29 -8.43 -14.22 -8.07
C THR A 29 -8.25 -13.36 -6.81
N ILE A 30 -7.54 -13.88 -5.79
CA ILE A 30 -7.23 -13.12 -4.57
C ILE A 30 -6.29 -11.94 -4.91
N LEU A 31 -5.24 -12.19 -5.68
CA LEU A 31 -4.28 -11.15 -6.09
C LEU A 31 -4.97 -10.07 -6.94
N ASP A 32 -5.78 -10.46 -7.90
CA ASP A 32 -6.55 -9.53 -8.74
C ASP A 32 -7.52 -8.68 -7.90
N GLY A 33 -8.14 -9.30 -6.88
CA GLY A 33 -9.01 -8.61 -5.93
C GLY A 33 -8.26 -7.58 -5.07
N ILE A 34 -7.02 -7.88 -4.64
CA ILE A 34 -6.15 -6.94 -3.93
C ILE A 34 -5.79 -5.76 -4.82
N VAL A 35 -5.40 -6.02 -6.07
CA VAL A 35 -5.09 -4.98 -7.05
C VAL A 35 -6.32 -4.11 -7.34
N ALA A 36 -7.48 -4.72 -7.55
CA ALA A 36 -8.73 -4.00 -7.77
C ALA A 36 -9.13 -3.10 -6.58
N ALA A 37 -8.78 -3.48 -5.35
CA ALA A 37 -9.03 -2.68 -4.16
C ALA A 37 -8.14 -1.43 -4.06
N GLN A 38 -7.03 -1.34 -4.83
CA GLN A 38 -6.15 -0.16 -4.85
C GLN A 38 -6.89 1.13 -5.23
N LYS A 39 -7.92 1.06 -6.06
CA LYS A 39 -8.76 2.22 -6.40
C LYS A 39 -9.43 2.86 -5.18
N ASN A 40 -9.65 2.08 -4.10
CA ASN A 40 -10.23 2.54 -2.85
C ASN A 40 -9.17 3.03 -1.84
N ALA A 41 -7.89 2.86 -2.17
CA ALA A 41 -6.74 3.33 -1.39
C ALA A 41 -6.21 4.66 -1.91
N GLN A 42 -7.06 5.51 -2.48
CA GLN A 42 -6.64 6.79 -3.02
C GLN A 42 -6.95 7.93 -2.06
N PRO A 43 -6.09 8.96 -1.98
CA PRO A 43 -6.31 10.09 -1.10
C PRO A 43 -7.64 10.80 -1.39
N PHE A 44 -8.31 11.23 -0.32
CA PHE A 44 -9.51 12.05 -0.43
C PHE A 44 -9.60 13.05 0.74
N VAL A 45 -10.49 14.02 0.60
CA VAL A 45 -10.70 15.07 1.60
C VAL A 45 -12.03 14.86 2.30
N TYR A 46 -12.01 14.81 3.63
CA TYR A 46 -13.23 14.80 4.45
C TYR A 46 -13.95 16.15 4.39
N PRO A 47 -15.26 16.21 4.72
CA PRO A 47 -16.01 17.46 4.72
C PRO A 47 -15.45 18.58 5.60
N ASP A 48 -14.72 18.22 6.67
CA ASP A 48 -14.05 19.16 7.58
C ASP A 48 -12.67 19.64 7.08
N GLY A 49 -12.22 19.15 5.92
CA GLY A 49 -10.95 19.52 5.29
C GLY A 49 -9.76 18.63 5.66
N LEU A 50 -9.92 17.66 6.57
CA LEU A 50 -8.91 16.66 6.87
C LEU A 50 -8.68 15.76 5.65
N ILE A 51 -7.42 15.44 5.35
CA ILE A 51 -7.08 14.58 4.22
C ILE A 51 -6.85 13.16 4.74
N GLU A 52 -7.51 12.19 4.14
CA GLU A 52 -7.20 10.77 4.33
C GLU A 52 -6.27 10.30 3.23
N ILE A 53 -5.22 9.57 3.61
CA ILE A 53 -4.36 8.84 2.70
C ILE A 53 -4.45 7.36 3.10
N PRO A 54 -5.36 6.60 2.48
CA PRO A 54 -5.56 5.21 2.86
C PRO A 54 -4.31 4.36 2.59
N MET A 55 -4.05 3.42 3.48
CA MET A 55 -3.02 2.39 3.29
C MET A 55 -3.39 1.46 2.13
N SER A 56 -2.40 0.91 1.47
CA SER A 56 -2.60 -0.10 0.43
C SER A 56 -3.35 -1.33 0.96
N PRO A 57 -4.14 -2.02 0.13
CA PRO A 57 -4.96 -3.16 0.54
C PRO A 57 -4.19 -4.30 1.19
N ILE A 58 -2.91 -4.48 0.83
CA ILE A 58 -2.08 -5.54 1.42
C ILE A 58 -0.93 -4.95 2.22
N SER A 59 -0.73 -5.49 3.43
CA SER A 59 0.39 -5.19 4.31
C SER A 59 1.15 -6.47 4.68
N ASP A 60 2.34 -6.29 5.24
CA ASP A 60 3.13 -7.37 5.78
C ASP A 60 2.40 -8.16 6.89
N ILE A 61 1.63 -7.48 7.75
CA ILE A 61 0.80 -8.17 8.75
C ILE A 61 -0.28 -9.01 8.07
N GLY A 62 -0.99 -8.48 7.10
CA GLY A 62 -2.01 -9.21 6.34
C GLY A 62 -1.43 -10.45 5.67
N ALA A 63 -0.30 -10.31 4.99
CA ALA A 63 0.36 -11.39 4.30
C ALA A 63 1.01 -12.41 5.26
N PHE A 64 1.88 -11.94 6.18
CA PHE A 64 2.75 -12.84 6.94
C PHE A 64 2.16 -13.35 8.25
N ARG A 65 1.45 -12.50 9.00
CA ARG A 65 0.87 -12.90 10.30
C ARG A 65 -0.51 -13.52 10.14
N THR A 66 -1.35 -12.94 9.33
CA THR A 66 -2.73 -13.44 9.11
C THR A 66 -2.75 -14.53 8.07
N GLY A 67 -2.32 -14.26 6.86
CA GLY A 67 -2.33 -15.20 5.75
C GLY A 67 -1.23 -16.26 5.80
N ARG A 68 -0.13 -15.99 6.51
CA ARG A 68 1.08 -16.82 6.54
C ARG A 68 1.60 -17.16 5.15
N TRP A 69 1.58 -16.17 4.28
CA TRP A 69 2.03 -16.30 2.89
C TRP A 69 3.54 -16.50 2.81
N PRO A 70 4.01 -17.25 1.81
CA PRO A 70 5.42 -17.19 1.42
C PRO A 70 5.79 -15.78 0.94
N LEU A 71 7.06 -15.40 1.10
CA LEU A 71 7.58 -14.11 0.66
C LEU A 71 7.27 -13.85 -0.82
N GLU A 72 7.43 -14.85 -1.68
CA GLU A 72 7.19 -14.73 -3.12
C GLU A 72 5.75 -14.31 -3.46
N SER A 73 4.76 -14.80 -2.70
CA SER A 73 3.36 -14.41 -2.89
C SER A 73 3.13 -12.94 -2.49
N PHE A 74 3.78 -12.48 -1.43
CA PHE A 74 3.74 -11.09 -1.01
C PHE A 74 4.41 -10.16 -2.04
N LEU A 75 5.60 -10.55 -2.53
CA LEU A 75 6.31 -9.79 -3.58
C LEU A 75 5.47 -9.68 -4.85
N ARG A 76 4.75 -10.74 -5.22
CA ARG A 76 3.82 -10.73 -6.37
C ARG A 76 2.68 -9.74 -6.17
N ALA A 77 2.06 -9.74 -4.99
CA ALA A 77 0.99 -8.79 -4.66
C ALA A 77 1.49 -7.34 -4.69
N ILE A 78 2.67 -7.07 -4.12
CA ILE A 78 3.29 -5.73 -4.15
C ILE A 78 3.57 -5.32 -5.60
N ARG A 79 4.20 -6.18 -6.39
CA ARG A 79 4.52 -5.87 -7.79
C ARG A 79 3.29 -5.44 -8.56
N GLN A 80 2.25 -6.26 -8.55
CA GLN A 80 1.01 -5.97 -9.27
C GLN A 80 0.32 -4.69 -8.79
N SER A 81 0.32 -4.45 -7.49
CA SER A 81 -0.29 -3.25 -6.90
C SER A 81 0.48 -1.97 -7.24
N VAL A 82 1.81 -2.03 -7.22
CA VAL A 82 2.66 -0.88 -7.59
C VAL A 82 2.60 -0.61 -9.09
N GLU A 83 2.62 -1.64 -9.93
CA GLU A 83 2.47 -1.51 -11.38
C GLU A 83 1.11 -0.88 -11.72
N TRP A 84 0.03 -1.35 -11.06
CA TRP A 84 -1.29 -0.73 -11.21
C TRP A 84 -1.27 0.76 -10.79
N ALA A 85 -0.62 1.10 -9.69
CA ALA A 85 -0.54 2.49 -9.23
C ALA A 85 0.22 3.38 -10.22
N ILE A 86 1.30 2.89 -10.81
CA ILE A 86 2.07 3.60 -11.85
C ILE A 86 1.21 3.82 -13.10
N GLU A 87 0.56 2.77 -13.60
CA GLU A 87 -0.30 2.83 -14.79
C GLU A 87 -1.49 3.75 -14.64
N ASN A 88 -2.04 3.85 -13.42
CA ASN A 88 -3.23 4.67 -13.13
C ASN A 88 -2.90 6.05 -12.52
N HIS A 89 -1.62 6.44 -12.46
CA HIS A 89 -1.17 7.69 -11.82
C HIS A 89 -1.70 7.85 -10.39
N ALA A 90 -1.69 6.75 -9.65
CA ALA A 90 -2.32 6.57 -8.35
C ALA A 90 -1.30 6.52 -7.21
N VAL A 91 -1.78 6.51 -5.98
CA VAL A 91 -0.96 6.36 -4.77
C VAL A 91 -0.91 4.91 -4.33
N PHE A 92 0.27 4.46 -3.94
CA PHE A 92 0.51 3.21 -3.23
C PHE A 92 1.18 3.53 -1.89
N ASP A 93 0.42 3.48 -0.80
CA ASP A 93 0.93 3.70 0.56
C ASP A 93 1.34 2.36 1.18
N PHE A 94 2.64 2.12 1.26
CA PHE A 94 3.19 0.85 1.75
C PHE A 94 3.25 0.80 3.27
N LEU A 95 2.32 0.05 3.88
CA LEU A 95 2.35 -0.25 5.31
C LEU A 95 3.22 -1.47 5.58
N ALA A 96 4.27 -1.30 6.36
CA ALA A 96 5.16 -2.37 6.78
C ALA A 96 5.62 -2.21 8.24
N HIS A 97 5.88 -3.32 8.90
CA HIS A 97 6.34 -3.38 10.28
C HIS A 97 7.74 -4.02 10.33
N PRO A 98 8.76 -3.31 10.83
CA PRO A 98 10.14 -3.84 10.88
C PRO A 98 10.22 -5.23 11.52
N SER A 99 9.41 -5.49 12.55
CA SER A 99 9.38 -6.80 13.24
C SER A 99 8.84 -7.93 12.36
N CYS A 100 7.90 -7.65 11.43
CA CYS A 100 7.39 -8.65 10.49
C CYS A 100 8.38 -8.87 9.34
N LEU A 101 8.90 -7.79 8.78
CA LEU A 101 9.87 -7.87 7.69
C LEU A 101 11.13 -8.60 8.13
N TYR A 102 11.67 -8.28 9.32
CA TYR A 102 12.89 -8.94 9.82
C TYR A 102 12.78 -10.47 9.88
N VAL A 103 11.59 -11.00 10.13
CA VAL A 103 11.35 -12.45 10.24
C VAL A 103 11.17 -13.12 8.88
N VAL A 104 10.44 -12.50 7.96
CA VAL A 104 10.02 -13.14 6.70
C VAL A 104 10.75 -12.58 5.48
N ASP A 105 11.11 -11.31 5.51
CA ASP A 105 11.85 -10.59 4.46
C ASP A 105 13.07 -9.86 5.05
N PRO A 106 14.03 -10.59 5.66
CA PRO A 106 15.17 -9.97 6.36
C PRO A 106 16.11 -9.20 5.43
N GLU A 107 16.05 -9.45 4.13
CA GLU A 107 16.81 -8.73 3.11
C GLU A 107 16.04 -7.53 2.55
N PHE A 108 14.82 -7.25 3.05
CA PHE A 108 13.95 -6.14 2.60
C PHE A 108 13.66 -6.14 1.09
N LYS A 109 13.52 -7.32 0.49
CA LYS A 109 13.21 -7.51 -0.93
C LYS A 109 11.93 -6.80 -1.37
N SER A 110 10.95 -6.70 -0.47
CA SER A 110 9.71 -5.94 -0.73
C SER A 110 9.99 -4.46 -0.97
N ILE A 111 10.85 -3.84 -0.16
CA ILE A 111 11.23 -2.43 -0.30
C ILE A 111 12.11 -2.26 -1.56
N GLU A 112 13.07 -3.16 -1.77
CA GLU A 112 13.94 -3.14 -2.95
C GLU A 112 13.11 -3.24 -4.25
N LEU A 113 12.12 -4.13 -4.28
CA LEU A 113 11.20 -4.29 -5.41
C LEU A 113 10.45 -2.99 -5.72
N ILE A 114 9.90 -2.31 -4.70
CA ILE A 114 9.20 -1.03 -4.88
C ILE A 114 10.16 0.01 -5.48
N CYS A 115 11.36 0.13 -4.92
CA CYS A 115 12.40 1.05 -5.42
C CYS A 115 12.79 0.76 -6.87
N GLU A 116 12.90 -0.52 -7.24
CA GLU A 116 13.20 -0.93 -8.62
C GLU A 116 12.09 -0.56 -9.60
N LEU A 117 10.83 -0.83 -9.24
CA LEU A 117 9.68 -0.52 -10.08
C LEU A 117 9.57 0.99 -10.34
N VAL A 118 9.71 1.80 -9.28
CA VAL A 118 9.70 3.26 -9.40
C VAL A 118 10.87 3.76 -10.26
N ARG A 119 12.08 3.22 -10.06
CA ARG A 119 13.25 3.58 -10.88
C ARG A 119 13.03 3.25 -12.36
N LYS A 120 12.43 2.11 -12.66
CA LYS A 120 12.10 1.71 -14.05
C LYS A 120 11.03 2.60 -14.67
N ALA A 121 10.10 3.10 -13.88
CA ALA A 121 9.05 4.00 -14.35
C ALA A 121 9.57 5.42 -14.68
N GLY A 122 10.75 5.80 -14.19
CA GLY A 122 11.35 7.11 -14.46
C GLY A 122 10.45 8.25 -13.99
N ASP A 123 10.16 9.21 -14.87
CA ASP A 123 9.37 10.39 -14.55
C ASP A 123 7.85 10.09 -14.30
N HIS A 124 7.42 8.85 -14.53
CA HIS A 124 6.02 8.45 -14.31
C HIS A 124 5.73 8.08 -12.85
N ALA A 125 6.73 7.90 -12.01
CA ALA A 125 6.56 7.56 -10.61
C ALA A 125 7.62 8.20 -9.71
N ALA A 126 7.28 8.42 -8.44
CA ALA A 126 8.21 8.92 -7.43
C ALA A 126 7.87 8.36 -6.04
N ILE A 127 8.89 8.11 -5.23
CA ILE A 127 8.72 7.83 -3.81
C ILE A 127 8.76 9.17 -3.07
N VAL A 128 7.70 9.47 -2.34
CA VAL A 128 7.55 10.73 -1.60
C VAL A 128 6.95 10.46 -0.21
N ASP A 129 7.08 11.41 0.71
CA ASP A 129 6.40 11.36 2.01
C ASP A 129 4.89 11.64 1.90
N LEU A 130 4.12 11.19 2.91
CA LEU A 130 2.67 11.37 2.95
C LEU A 130 2.26 12.86 3.01
N GLY A 131 3.07 13.73 3.62
CA GLY A 131 2.82 15.17 3.63
C GLY A 131 2.87 15.77 2.21
N THR A 132 3.73 15.27 1.35
CA THR A 132 3.78 15.64 -0.07
C THR A 132 2.53 15.17 -0.81
N ILE A 133 2.06 13.95 -0.54
CA ILE A 133 0.80 13.42 -1.11
C ILE A 133 -0.39 14.26 -0.64
N ALA A 134 -0.48 14.57 0.66
CA ALA A 134 -1.53 15.40 1.23
C ALA A 134 -1.61 16.78 0.55
N LYS A 135 -0.47 17.44 0.32
CA LYS A 135 -0.42 18.73 -0.39
C LYS A 135 -0.94 18.64 -1.83
N ARG A 136 -0.74 17.52 -2.50
CA ARG A 136 -1.25 17.29 -3.87
C ARG A 136 -2.75 16.97 -3.89
N ALA A 137 -3.25 16.23 -2.90
CA ALA A 137 -4.67 15.88 -2.76
C ALA A 137 -5.58 17.09 -2.47
N ARG A 138 -5.03 18.20 -1.95
CA ARG A 138 -5.77 19.46 -1.73
C ARG A 138 -6.04 20.28 -2.99
N ARG A 139 -5.37 19.99 -4.10
CA ARG A 139 -5.50 20.73 -5.36
C ARG A 139 -6.59 20.15 -6.25
#